data_d0dee2d89dd0f15fdc373b665f1045d5
#
_entry.id   d0dee2d89dd0f15fdc373b665f1045d5
#
_cell.length_a   1.000
_cell.length_b   1.000
_cell.length_c   1.000
_cell.angle_alpha   90.00
_cell.angle_beta   90.00
_cell.angle_gamma   90.00
#
_symmetry.space_group_name_H-M   'P 1'
#
loop_
_entity.id
_entity.type
_entity.pdbx_description
1 polymer ?
#
loop_
_entity_poly.entity_id
_entity_poly.type
_entity_poly.pdbx_seq_one_letter_code
_entity_poly.pdbx_strand_id
1 'polypeptide(L)'
;EDTREAVNVIFGTLSITRESLVLIVIFILLFLNAPIISLSVFAALISIGGTFLFFTRKKLIVKGHENQLESGYKIRTLNHALGSIKETIVLNRENYLINLFRGHVDIIEKHSFFMYFLSQAPKLFLEFLAVFTLSIISIIFVLINLSNEQILPIISLLAVCSIRMIPAFNMIASSLSSRAFSIPHFKHVAKEMVNVPIEK
;
A
#
# COMPACT_ATOMS: atom_id res chain seq x y z
N GLU A 1 15.35 0.06 12.58
CA GLU A 1 14.13 0.54 11.91
C GLU A 1 14.28 0.41 10.39
N ASP A 2 15.35 0.91 9.81
CA ASP A 2 15.60 0.85 8.36
C ASP A 2 15.72 -0.58 7.81
N THR A 3 16.27 -1.51 8.58
CA THR A 3 16.34 -2.93 8.20
C THR A 3 14.95 -3.55 8.09
N ARG A 4 14.03 -3.19 8.97
CA ARG A 4 12.64 -3.65 8.93
C ARG A 4 11.93 -3.15 7.67
N GLU A 5 12.15 -1.90 7.32
CA GLU A 5 11.59 -1.31 6.10
C GLU A 5 12.18 -1.94 4.82
N ALA A 6 13.47 -2.29 4.82
CA ALA A 6 14.09 -3.02 3.73
C ALA A 6 13.47 -4.42 3.54
N VAL A 7 13.21 -5.13 4.63
CA VAL A 7 12.52 -6.43 4.61
C VAL A 7 11.10 -6.29 4.08
N ASN A 8 10.38 -5.23 4.48
CA ASN A 8 9.02 -4.95 3.98
C ASN A 8 8.99 -4.73 2.45
N VAL A 9 10.03 -4.14 1.86
CA VAL A 9 10.16 -3.99 0.40
C VAL A 9 10.26 -5.35 -0.30
N ILE A 10 11.01 -6.30 0.27
CA ILE A 10 11.15 -7.66 -0.27
C ILE A 10 9.82 -8.40 -0.18
N PHE A 11 9.19 -8.44 0.99
CA PHE A 11 7.88 -9.07 1.16
C PHE A 11 6.79 -8.44 0.28
N GLY A 12 6.81 -7.11 0.12
CA GLY A 12 5.92 -6.41 -0.79
C GLY A 12 6.11 -6.86 -2.24
N THR A 13 7.34 -7.13 -2.67
CA THR A 13 7.63 -7.62 -4.03
C THR A 13 7.09 -9.02 -4.24
N LEU A 14 7.31 -9.92 -3.28
CA LEU A 14 6.78 -11.29 -3.31
C LEU A 14 5.24 -11.30 -3.33
N SER A 15 4.62 -10.44 -2.52
CA SER A 15 3.16 -10.29 -2.50
C SER A 15 2.60 -9.80 -3.84
N ILE A 16 3.24 -8.83 -4.48
CA ILE A 16 2.85 -8.34 -5.81
C ILE A 16 2.93 -9.49 -6.83
N THR A 17 4.01 -10.25 -6.84
CA THR A 17 4.19 -11.38 -7.77
C THR A 17 3.10 -12.42 -7.56
N ARG A 18 2.84 -12.82 -6.31
CA ARG A 18 1.79 -13.78 -5.96
C ARG A 18 0.40 -13.32 -6.43
N GLU A 19 0.01 -12.11 -6.09
CA GLU A 19 -1.33 -11.61 -6.43
C GLU A 19 -1.47 -11.31 -7.92
N SER A 20 -0.39 -10.94 -8.61
CA SER A 20 -0.39 -10.79 -10.06
C SER A 20 -0.67 -12.12 -10.77
N LEU A 21 -0.07 -13.22 -10.32
CA LEU A 21 -0.36 -14.56 -10.85
C LEU A 21 -1.83 -14.95 -10.64
N VAL A 22 -2.38 -14.65 -9.45
CA VAL A 22 -3.81 -14.89 -9.17
C VAL A 22 -4.70 -14.10 -10.11
N LEU A 23 -4.41 -12.81 -10.33
CA LEU A 23 -5.19 -11.98 -11.26
C LEU A 23 -5.11 -12.47 -12.71
N ILE A 24 -3.94 -12.96 -13.15
CA ILE A 24 -3.78 -13.54 -14.50
C ILE A 24 -4.66 -14.79 -14.67
N VAL A 25 -4.68 -15.68 -13.68
CA VAL A 25 -5.53 -16.88 -13.72
C VAL A 25 -7.01 -16.50 -13.78
N ILE A 26 -7.45 -15.55 -12.95
CA ILE A 26 -8.84 -15.07 -12.95
C ILE A 26 -9.17 -14.39 -14.29
N PHE A 27 -8.24 -13.61 -14.85
CA PHE A 27 -8.42 -12.99 -16.15
C PHE A 27 -8.66 -14.03 -17.26
N ILE A 28 -7.83 -15.07 -17.33
CA ILE A 28 -7.96 -16.15 -18.30
C ILE A 28 -9.33 -16.85 -18.13
N LEU A 29 -9.71 -17.16 -16.90
CA LEU A 29 -10.98 -17.82 -16.61
C LEU A 29 -12.17 -16.96 -17.04
N LEU A 30 -12.18 -15.68 -16.74
CA LEU A 30 -13.24 -14.76 -17.16
C LEU A 30 -13.23 -14.53 -18.67
N PHE A 31 -12.06 -14.43 -19.29
CA PHE A 31 -11.93 -14.21 -20.72
C PHE A 31 -12.50 -15.35 -21.54
N LEU A 32 -12.33 -16.59 -21.09
CA LEU A 32 -12.90 -17.76 -21.75
C LEU A 32 -14.43 -17.82 -21.69
N ASN A 33 -15.04 -17.29 -20.63
CA ASN A 33 -16.50 -17.33 -20.43
C ASN A 33 -17.22 -16.06 -20.88
N ALA A 34 -16.60 -14.88 -20.71
CA ALA A 34 -17.21 -13.59 -20.99
C ALA A 34 -16.14 -12.56 -21.44
N PRO A 35 -15.64 -12.64 -22.69
CA PRO A 35 -14.46 -11.87 -23.13
C PRO A 35 -14.65 -10.35 -23.07
N ILE A 36 -15.81 -9.83 -23.49
CA ILE A 36 -16.08 -8.39 -23.48
C ILE A 36 -16.16 -7.85 -22.06
N ILE A 37 -16.83 -8.58 -21.16
CA ILE A 37 -16.99 -8.18 -19.75
C ILE A 37 -15.63 -8.22 -19.04
N SER A 38 -14.85 -9.29 -19.24
CA SER A 38 -13.53 -9.43 -18.63
C SER A 38 -12.59 -8.30 -19.03
N LEU A 39 -12.55 -7.96 -20.33
CA LEU A 39 -11.70 -6.89 -20.84
C LEU A 39 -12.08 -5.53 -20.24
N SER A 40 -13.39 -5.24 -20.16
CA SER A 40 -13.89 -3.98 -19.58
C SER A 40 -13.56 -3.85 -18.08
N VAL A 41 -13.75 -4.92 -17.30
CA VAL A 41 -13.44 -4.94 -15.86
C VAL A 41 -11.95 -4.77 -15.62
N PHE A 42 -11.10 -5.51 -16.33
CA PHE A 42 -9.65 -5.38 -16.17
C PHE A 42 -9.11 -4.03 -16.65
N ALA A 43 -9.63 -3.49 -17.76
CA ALA A 43 -9.27 -2.14 -18.23
C ALA A 43 -9.65 -1.08 -17.20
N ALA A 44 -10.82 -1.17 -16.57
CA ALA A 44 -11.25 -0.27 -15.50
C ALA A 44 -10.33 -0.38 -14.27
N LEU A 45 -10.00 -1.59 -13.82
CA LEU A 45 -9.10 -1.82 -12.69
C LEU A 45 -7.71 -1.25 -12.92
N ILE A 46 -7.12 -1.49 -14.09
CA ILE A 46 -5.78 -0.98 -14.45
C ILE A 46 -5.81 0.55 -14.56
N SER A 47 -6.84 1.12 -15.17
CA SER A 47 -6.98 2.57 -15.31
C SER A 47 -7.10 3.26 -13.95
N ILE A 48 -7.96 2.76 -13.07
CA ILE A 48 -8.20 3.32 -11.74
C ILE A 48 -6.96 3.17 -10.86
N GLY A 49 -6.41 1.94 -10.80
CA GLY A 49 -5.22 1.67 -10.00
C GLY A 49 -3.98 2.41 -10.50
N GLY A 50 -3.80 2.47 -11.81
CA GLY A 50 -2.71 3.20 -12.43
C GLY A 50 -2.78 4.70 -12.16
N THR A 51 -3.95 5.30 -12.33
CA THR A 51 -4.21 6.71 -12.05
C THR A 51 -3.98 7.02 -10.57
N PHE A 52 -4.52 6.20 -9.68
CA PHE A 52 -4.33 6.37 -8.24
C PHE A 52 -2.85 6.33 -7.86
N LEU A 53 -2.11 5.32 -8.31
CA LEU A 53 -0.68 5.17 -8.01
C LEU A 53 0.14 6.32 -8.62
N PHE A 54 -0.19 6.76 -9.82
CA PHE A 54 0.51 7.88 -10.47
C PHE A 54 0.43 9.17 -9.65
N PHE A 55 -0.78 9.53 -9.20
CA PHE A 55 -0.97 10.75 -8.39
C PHE A 55 -0.39 10.63 -6.97
N THR A 56 -0.40 9.43 -6.41
CA THR A 56 -0.06 9.21 -5.00
C THR A 56 1.42 8.94 -4.79
N ARG A 57 2.11 8.30 -5.76
CA ARG A 57 3.49 7.86 -5.65
C ARG A 57 4.46 8.97 -5.25
N LYS A 58 4.34 10.14 -5.90
CA LYS A 58 5.23 11.29 -5.61
C LYS A 58 5.09 11.77 -4.15
N LYS A 59 3.85 11.87 -3.66
CA LYS A 59 3.57 12.27 -2.27
C LYS A 59 4.09 11.24 -1.28
N LEU A 60 3.94 9.95 -1.57
CA LEU A 60 4.42 8.86 -0.71
C LEU A 60 5.95 8.87 -0.58
N ILE A 61 6.69 9.07 -1.68
CA ILE A 61 8.16 9.14 -1.64
C ILE A 61 8.63 10.33 -0.80
N VAL A 62 8.01 11.51 -0.96
CA VAL A 62 8.38 12.70 -0.17
C VAL A 62 8.10 12.45 1.31
N LYS A 63 6.90 11.96 1.65
CA LYS A 63 6.53 11.65 3.04
C LYS A 63 7.38 10.53 3.66
N GLY A 64 7.78 9.55 2.86
CA GLY A 64 8.71 8.51 3.29
C GLY A 64 10.11 9.08 3.62
N HIS A 65 10.59 10.04 2.82
CA HIS A 65 11.88 10.69 3.09
C HIS A 65 11.82 11.56 4.36
N GLU A 66 10.77 12.36 4.55
CA GLU A 66 10.55 13.14 5.76
C GLU A 66 10.45 12.20 6.98
N ASN A 67 9.73 11.10 6.88
CA ASN A 67 9.61 10.10 7.94
C ASN A 67 10.96 9.49 8.34
N GLN A 68 11.82 9.19 7.36
CA GLN A 68 13.16 8.67 7.59
C GLN A 68 14.04 9.69 8.34
N LEU A 69 14.02 10.96 7.94
CA LEU A 69 14.79 12.01 8.60
C LEU A 69 14.32 12.19 10.06
N GLU A 70 13.02 12.26 10.30
CA GLU A 70 12.45 12.40 11.63
C GLU A 70 12.74 11.18 12.52
N SER A 71 12.75 9.96 11.95
CA SER A 71 13.18 8.75 12.66
C SER A 71 14.64 8.85 13.10
N GLY A 72 15.52 9.40 12.26
CA GLY A 72 16.90 9.67 12.62
C GLY A 72 17.02 10.71 13.76
N TYR A 73 16.29 11.81 13.68
CA TYR A 73 16.25 12.82 14.74
C TYR A 73 15.68 12.28 16.06
N LYS A 74 14.62 11.47 16.00
CA LYS A 74 14.06 10.78 17.18
C LYS A 74 15.12 9.96 17.91
N ILE A 75 15.87 9.11 17.18
CA ILE A 75 16.93 8.27 17.76
C ILE A 75 18.05 9.13 18.33
N ARG A 76 18.47 10.17 17.61
CA ARG A 76 19.50 11.11 18.07
C ARG A 76 19.07 11.82 19.34
N THR A 77 17.86 12.34 19.41
CA THR A 77 17.29 12.99 20.60
C THR A 77 17.24 12.03 21.78
N LEU A 78 16.85 10.78 21.57
CA LEU A 78 16.84 9.76 22.60
C LEU A 78 18.27 9.48 23.15
N ASN A 79 19.26 9.31 22.26
CA ASN A 79 20.65 9.07 22.67
C ASN A 79 21.21 10.26 23.43
N HIS A 80 20.94 11.49 23.02
CA HIS A 80 21.31 12.69 23.75
C HIS A 80 20.66 12.76 25.14
N ALA A 81 19.34 12.50 25.20
CA ALA A 81 18.60 12.50 26.46
C ALA A 81 19.12 11.47 27.47
N LEU A 82 19.43 10.26 27.00
CA LEU A 82 19.98 9.19 27.85
C LEU A 82 21.46 9.47 28.23
N GLY A 83 22.25 10.03 27.31
CA GLY A 83 23.65 10.38 27.56
C GLY A 83 23.81 11.51 28.55
N SER A 84 22.87 12.46 28.60
CA SER A 84 22.89 13.63 29.50
C SER A 84 21.82 13.56 30.60
N ILE A 85 21.43 12.35 31.02
CA ILE A 85 20.31 12.19 31.95
C ILE A 85 20.56 12.82 33.31
N LYS A 86 21.79 12.73 33.80
CA LYS A 86 22.19 13.31 35.10
C LYS A 86 22.08 14.82 35.10
N GLU A 87 22.62 15.46 34.07
CA GLU A 87 22.58 16.89 33.83
C GLU A 87 21.13 17.38 33.64
N THR A 88 20.34 16.60 32.91
CA THR A 88 18.93 16.90 32.65
C THR A 88 18.11 16.95 33.94
N ILE A 89 18.31 15.97 34.84
CA ILE A 89 17.63 15.90 36.14
C ILE A 89 18.09 17.07 37.01
N VAL A 90 19.39 17.33 37.10
CA VAL A 90 19.96 18.42 37.93
C VAL A 90 19.42 19.79 37.47
N LEU A 91 19.24 19.98 36.16
CA LEU A 91 18.75 21.22 35.56
C LEU A 91 17.20 21.28 35.50
N ASN A 92 16.50 20.25 35.95
CA ASN A 92 15.03 20.12 35.88
C ASN A 92 14.49 20.38 34.45
N ARG A 93 15.14 19.77 33.43
CA ARG A 93 14.86 19.97 32.01
C ARG A 93 14.26 18.74 31.33
N GLU A 94 13.72 17.78 32.09
CA GLU A 94 13.13 16.54 31.54
C GLU A 94 11.98 16.84 30.60
N ASN A 95 11.10 17.76 30.96
CA ASN A 95 9.95 18.13 30.13
C ASN A 95 10.37 18.71 28.77
N TYR A 96 11.50 19.41 28.70
CA TYR A 96 12.02 19.91 27.42
C TYR A 96 12.41 18.76 26.50
N LEU A 97 13.16 17.77 27.00
CA LEU A 97 13.58 16.61 26.21
C LEU A 97 12.40 15.74 25.81
N ILE A 98 11.43 15.53 26.71
CA ILE A 98 10.20 14.79 26.41
C ILE A 98 9.40 15.47 25.29
N ASN A 99 9.26 16.78 25.35
CA ASN A 99 8.51 17.53 24.34
C ASN A 99 9.24 17.53 22.98
N LEU A 100 10.57 17.62 22.97
CA LEU A 100 11.39 17.52 21.77
C LEU A 100 11.23 16.12 21.11
N PHE A 101 11.34 15.05 21.91
CA PHE A 101 11.14 13.68 21.44
C PHE A 101 9.72 13.46 20.91
N ARG A 102 8.71 13.96 21.65
CA ARG A 102 7.29 13.87 21.25
C ARG A 102 7.04 14.57 19.92
N GLY A 103 7.67 15.73 19.69
CA GLY A 103 7.55 16.44 18.41
C GLY A 103 7.98 15.59 17.21
N HIS A 104 9.09 14.85 17.30
CA HIS A 104 9.52 13.93 16.25
C HIS A 104 8.57 12.75 16.08
N VAL A 105 8.06 12.18 17.19
CA VAL A 105 7.10 11.07 17.16
C VAL A 105 5.79 11.50 16.47
N ASP A 106 5.26 12.67 16.83
CA ASP A 106 4.01 13.18 16.25
C ASP A 106 4.09 13.37 14.72
N ILE A 107 5.25 13.81 14.22
CA ILE A 107 5.48 13.95 12.77
C ILE A 107 5.54 12.57 12.11
N ILE A 108 6.28 11.64 12.70
CA ILE A 108 6.39 10.25 12.20
C ILE A 108 5.01 9.60 12.14
N GLU A 109 4.20 9.73 13.19
CA GLU A 109 2.86 9.16 13.25
C GLU A 109 1.92 9.75 12.18
N LYS A 110 1.97 11.07 11.96
CA LYS A 110 1.20 11.74 10.89
C LYS A 110 1.57 11.19 9.51
N HIS A 111 2.86 11.01 9.23
CA HIS A 111 3.31 10.46 7.95
C HIS A 111 2.91 9.00 7.78
N SER A 112 3.04 8.19 8.83
CA SER A 112 2.65 6.78 8.85
C SER A 112 1.13 6.61 8.71
N PHE A 113 0.33 7.45 9.39
CA PHE A 113 -1.12 7.47 9.24
C PHE A 113 -1.54 7.83 7.81
N PHE A 114 -0.91 8.84 7.21
CA PHE A 114 -1.16 9.22 5.83
C PHE A 114 -0.87 8.06 4.85
N MET A 115 0.26 7.38 5.04
CA MET A 115 0.62 6.20 4.24
C MET A 115 -0.40 5.08 4.41
N TYR A 116 -0.79 4.77 5.66
CA TYR A 116 -1.79 3.75 5.96
C TYR A 116 -3.15 4.07 5.32
N PHE A 117 -3.65 5.29 5.50
CA PHE A 117 -4.90 5.72 4.88
C PHE A 117 -4.86 5.57 3.36
N LEU A 118 -3.77 6.03 2.74
CA LEU A 118 -3.61 5.95 1.30
C LEU A 118 -3.51 4.51 0.78
N SER A 119 -2.94 3.59 1.57
CA SER A 119 -2.86 2.18 1.21
C SER A 119 -4.21 1.47 1.26
N GLN A 120 -5.16 1.96 2.08
CA GLN A 120 -6.51 1.39 2.21
C GLN A 120 -7.54 2.04 1.28
N ALA A 121 -7.30 3.27 0.84
CA ALA A 121 -8.24 4.01 0.00
C ALA A 121 -8.67 3.25 -1.29
N PRO A 122 -7.78 2.56 -2.03
CA PRO A 122 -8.17 1.80 -3.21
C PRO A 122 -9.19 0.71 -2.92
N LYS A 123 -9.13 0.07 -1.76
CA LYS A 123 -10.02 -1.02 -1.38
C LYS A 123 -11.48 -0.59 -1.39
N LEU A 124 -11.81 0.49 -0.68
CA LEU A 124 -13.18 1.00 -0.59
C LEU A 124 -13.74 1.37 -1.96
N PHE A 125 -12.90 1.98 -2.80
CA PHE A 125 -13.29 2.36 -4.14
C PHE A 125 -13.55 1.14 -5.03
N LEU A 126 -12.72 0.10 -4.94
CA LEU A 126 -12.87 -1.14 -5.70
C LEU A 126 -14.09 -1.95 -5.25
N GLU A 127 -14.38 -2.00 -3.95
CA GLU A 127 -15.59 -2.64 -3.43
C GLU A 127 -16.85 -1.97 -3.97
N PHE A 128 -16.90 -0.64 -3.93
CA PHE A 128 -18.00 0.13 -4.52
C PHE A 128 -18.14 -0.13 -6.03
N LEU A 129 -17.03 -0.11 -6.76
CA LEU A 129 -17.01 -0.34 -8.20
C LEU A 129 -17.52 -1.76 -8.55
N ALA A 130 -17.13 -2.78 -7.79
CA ALA A 130 -17.56 -4.16 -8.04
C ALA A 130 -19.07 -4.30 -7.84
N VAL A 131 -19.61 -3.78 -6.75
CA VAL A 131 -21.07 -3.81 -6.51
C VAL A 131 -21.82 -3.05 -7.61
N PHE A 132 -21.32 -1.87 -7.98
CA PHE A 132 -21.92 -1.05 -9.02
C PHE A 132 -21.90 -1.74 -10.39
N THR A 133 -20.78 -2.37 -10.75
CA THR A 133 -20.65 -3.11 -12.02
C THR A 133 -21.59 -4.32 -12.06
N LEU A 134 -21.65 -5.11 -10.99
CA LEU A 134 -22.57 -6.25 -10.89
C LEU A 134 -24.03 -5.80 -10.99
N SER A 135 -24.39 -4.70 -10.36
CA SER A 135 -25.76 -4.14 -10.43
C SER A 135 -26.11 -3.70 -11.85
N ILE A 136 -25.21 -3.01 -12.54
CA ILE A 136 -25.42 -2.57 -13.92
C ILE A 136 -25.59 -3.78 -14.86
N ILE A 137 -24.70 -4.77 -14.75
CA ILE A 137 -24.77 -5.98 -15.59
C ILE A 137 -26.10 -6.70 -15.36
N SER A 138 -26.54 -6.82 -14.09
CA SER A 138 -27.83 -7.45 -13.76
C SER A 138 -29.00 -6.70 -14.39
N ILE A 139 -29.01 -5.37 -14.33
CA ILE A 139 -30.05 -4.53 -14.94
C ILE A 139 -30.06 -4.70 -16.46
N ILE A 140 -28.90 -4.67 -17.10
CA ILE A 140 -28.79 -4.84 -18.57
C ILE A 140 -29.32 -6.20 -18.99
N PHE A 141 -29.01 -7.28 -18.27
CA PHE A 141 -29.50 -8.62 -18.59
C PHE A 141 -31.01 -8.74 -18.47
N VAL A 142 -31.61 -8.11 -17.46
CA VAL A 142 -33.07 -8.05 -17.31
C VAL A 142 -33.71 -7.28 -18.48
N LEU A 143 -33.15 -6.16 -18.91
CA LEU A 143 -33.67 -5.34 -20.00
C LEU A 143 -33.60 -6.04 -21.37
N ILE A 144 -32.62 -6.91 -21.60
CA ILE A 144 -32.44 -7.66 -22.85
C ILE A 144 -33.32 -8.95 -22.87
N ASN A 145 -34.07 -9.23 -21.79
CA ASN A 145 -34.90 -10.42 -21.64
C ASN A 145 -34.17 -11.75 -21.88
N LEU A 146 -32.91 -11.83 -21.44
CA LEU A 146 -32.16 -13.08 -21.46
C LEU A 146 -32.81 -14.10 -20.51
N SER A 147 -32.74 -15.40 -20.86
CA SER A 147 -33.26 -16.44 -20.00
C SER A 147 -32.44 -16.54 -18.68
N ASN A 148 -33.13 -16.84 -17.58
CA ASN A 148 -32.52 -17.01 -16.27
C ASN A 148 -31.40 -18.06 -16.26
N GLU A 149 -31.50 -19.08 -17.11
CA GLU A 149 -30.51 -20.14 -17.26
C GLU A 149 -29.16 -19.63 -17.80
N GLN A 150 -29.17 -18.55 -18.57
CA GLN A 150 -27.94 -17.94 -19.11
C GLN A 150 -27.36 -16.85 -18.18
N ILE A 151 -28.21 -16.13 -17.48
CA ILE A 151 -27.85 -15.01 -16.63
C ILE A 151 -27.18 -15.50 -15.34
N LEU A 152 -27.76 -16.49 -14.68
CA LEU A 152 -27.36 -16.95 -13.37
C LEU A 152 -25.89 -17.44 -13.32
N PRO A 153 -25.39 -18.24 -14.27
CA PRO A 153 -24.00 -18.67 -14.30
C PRO A 153 -23.01 -17.51 -14.47
N ILE A 154 -23.33 -16.51 -15.30
CA ILE A 154 -22.43 -15.38 -15.57
C ILE A 154 -22.35 -14.48 -14.35
N ILE A 155 -23.49 -14.14 -13.72
CA ILE A 155 -23.48 -13.30 -12.51
C ILE A 155 -22.79 -14.01 -11.36
N SER A 156 -23.04 -15.30 -11.14
CA SER A 156 -22.38 -16.06 -10.08
C SER A 156 -20.87 -16.16 -10.31
N LEU A 157 -20.42 -16.39 -11.54
CA LEU A 157 -19.00 -16.38 -11.89
C LEU A 157 -18.36 -15.02 -11.59
N LEU A 158 -19.00 -13.92 -12.02
CA LEU A 158 -18.50 -12.57 -11.77
C LEU A 158 -18.45 -12.25 -10.28
N ALA A 159 -19.47 -12.65 -9.51
CA ALA A 159 -19.50 -12.45 -8.06
C ALA A 159 -18.35 -13.19 -7.36
N VAL A 160 -18.15 -14.47 -7.67
CA VAL A 160 -17.06 -15.28 -7.12
C VAL A 160 -15.69 -14.72 -7.50
N CYS A 161 -15.51 -14.34 -8.76
CA CYS A 161 -14.26 -13.72 -9.21
C CYS A 161 -14.00 -12.38 -8.49
N SER A 162 -15.03 -11.55 -8.29
CA SER A 162 -14.92 -10.26 -7.61
C SER A 162 -14.44 -10.41 -6.17
N ILE A 163 -14.93 -11.41 -5.43
CA ILE A 163 -14.51 -11.71 -4.05
C ILE A 163 -13.00 -11.96 -3.98
N ARG A 164 -12.40 -12.51 -5.03
CA ARG A 164 -10.96 -12.79 -5.07
C ARG A 164 -10.14 -11.67 -5.71
N MET A 165 -10.69 -10.99 -6.72
CA MET A 165 -9.99 -9.91 -7.44
C MET A 165 -9.78 -8.68 -6.57
N ILE A 166 -10.78 -8.27 -5.78
CA ILE A 166 -10.71 -7.07 -4.93
C ILE A 166 -9.55 -7.16 -3.92
N PRO A 167 -9.43 -8.23 -3.10
CA PRO A 167 -8.29 -8.36 -2.19
C PRO A 167 -6.94 -8.43 -2.91
N ALA A 168 -6.87 -9.16 -4.03
CA ALA A 168 -5.63 -9.29 -4.81
C ALA A 168 -5.17 -7.93 -5.35
N PHE A 169 -6.07 -7.17 -5.94
CA PHE A 169 -5.77 -5.82 -6.44
C PHE A 169 -5.39 -4.86 -5.31
N ASN A 170 -6.14 -4.89 -4.19
CA ASN A 170 -5.83 -4.06 -3.03
C ASN A 170 -4.44 -4.38 -2.45
N MET A 171 -4.06 -5.66 -2.38
CA MET A 171 -2.74 -6.08 -1.92
C MET A 171 -1.64 -5.55 -2.84
N ILE A 172 -1.83 -5.59 -4.17
CA ILE A 172 -0.88 -5.01 -5.13
C ILE A 172 -0.77 -3.50 -4.91
N ALA A 173 -1.91 -2.78 -4.85
CA ALA A 173 -1.92 -1.33 -4.68
C ALA A 173 -1.29 -0.89 -3.36
N SER A 174 -1.60 -1.57 -2.25
CA SER A 174 -1.02 -1.29 -0.93
C SER A 174 0.48 -1.60 -0.89
N SER A 175 0.91 -2.72 -1.47
CA SER A 175 2.32 -3.08 -1.55
C SER A 175 3.13 -2.09 -2.41
N LEU A 176 2.58 -1.60 -3.51
CA LEU A 176 3.22 -0.56 -4.34
C LEU A 176 3.31 0.78 -3.58
N SER A 177 2.27 1.15 -2.84
CA SER A 177 2.25 2.35 -2.00
C SER A 177 3.26 2.27 -0.86
N SER A 178 3.30 1.14 -0.15
CA SER A 178 4.27 0.88 0.92
C SER A 178 5.71 0.91 0.39
N ARG A 179 5.97 0.27 -0.77
CA ARG A 179 7.30 0.35 -1.41
C ARG A 179 7.68 1.78 -1.75
N ALA A 180 6.77 2.58 -2.30
CA ALA A 180 7.06 3.98 -2.62
C ALA A 180 7.43 4.79 -1.36
N PHE A 181 6.79 4.52 -0.23
CA PHE A 181 7.09 5.13 1.06
C PHE A 181 8.44 4.65 1.63
N SER A 182 8.76 3.36 1.52
CA SER A 182 9.98 2.75 2.11
C SER A 182 11.23 2.86 1.22
N ILE A 183 11.12 3.31 -0.04
CA ILE A 183 12.28 3.50 -0.95
C ILE A 183 13.42 4.34 -0.33
N PRO A 184 13.17 5.49 0.35
CA PRO A 184 14.24 6.26 0.96
C PRO A 184 15.02 5.48 2.02
N HIS A 185 14.32 4.74 2.90
CA HIS A 185 14.91 3.88 3.92
C HIS A 185 15.78 2.79 3.30
N PHE A 186 15.28 2.11 2.26
CA PHE A 186 16.03 1.09 1.54
C PHE A 186 17.32 1.63 0.90
N LYS A 187 17.25 2.80 0.26
CA LYS A 187 18.42 3.44 -0.34
C LYS A 187 19.48 3.81 0.71
N HIS A 188 19.07 4.23 1.89
CA HIS A 188 19.98 4.54 2.99
C HIS A 188 20.73 3.30 3.44
N VAL A 189 20.03 2.19 3.73
CA VAL A 189 20.64 0.91 4.12
C VAL A 189 21.59 0.38 3.04
N ALA A 190 21.15 0.39 1.78
CA ALA A 190 21.98 -0.08 0.66
C ALA A 190 23.28 0.74 0.51
N LYS A 191 23.22 2.07 0.71
CA LYS A 191 24.39 2.93 0.67
C LYS A 191 25.35 2.65 1.82
N GLU A 192 24.85 2.40 3.01
CA GLU A 192 25.69 2.07 4.16
C GLU A 192 26.35 0.69 3.99
N MET A 193 25.63 -0.31 3.52
CA MET A 193 26.17 -1.65 3.27
C MET A 193 27.30 -1.65 2.24
N VAL A 194 27.22 -0.80 1.21
CA VAL A 194 28.30 -0.65 0.21
C VAL A 194 29.54 0.05 0.78
N ASN A 195 29.34 0.94 1.76
CA ASN A 195 30.42 1.72 2.37
C ASN A 195 31.08 1.04 3.58
N VAL A 196 30.57 -0.12 4.03
CA VAL A 196 31.22 -0.89 5.10
C VAL A 196 32.50 -1.52 4.53
N PRO A 197 33.72 -1.15 5.03
CA PRO A 197 34.94 -1.82 4.62
C PRO A 197 34.85 -3.30 5.03
N ILE A 198 35.03 -4.19 4.09
CA ILE A 198 35.16 -5.62 4.36
C ILE A 198 36.51 -5.76 5.08
N GLU A 199 36.49 -5.77 6.41
CA GLU A 199 37.65 -6.22 7.17
C GLU A 199 37.93 -7.68 6.78
N LYS A 200 39.07 -7.86 6.12
CA LYS A 200 39.61 -9.20 5.79
C LYS A 200 40.31 -9.79 7.01
#